data_c14020cd611a32787b8d8c4ab2dc0eb8
#
_entry.id   c14020cd611a32787b8d8c4ab2dc0eb8
#
_cell.length_a   1.000
_cell.length_b   1.000
_cell.length_c   1.000
_cell.angle_alpha   90.00
_cell.angle_beta   90.00
_cell.angle_gamma   90.00
#
_symmetry.space_group_name_H-M   'P 1'
#
loop_
_entity.id
_entity.type
_entity.pdbx_description
1 polymer ?
#
loop_
_entity_poly.entity_id
_entity_poly.type
_entity_poly.pdbx_seq_one_letter_code
_entity_poly.pdbx_strand_id
1 'polypeptide(L)'
;METIVELRHVTKEFQGKKAVQDISFSIKRGEMVAILGANGAGKTTAMRMMLGLIKPTRGTISLFHKNPRQKEVLEKVGGMLQEVSVMDSLKVKELIQLVQSYYQSPLALSTLLELTGLQEEVWNQRTEKLSGGQKRRLNFALALAGNPDLLFLDEPTVGMDVTSREQFWQKIKELNRQGKTILFTTHYLQEADEVAERIIMINKGEVVGDGTPEQLKEKLTKPRVMFQEKSPYSLNFYRELPYVVDVQKEKEKVTLIATNSDQLLQELFERQLEIQHIEVKLGRLEEVFSQLMEDTKGVNENEIFLDAK
;
A
#
# COMPACT_ATOMS: atom_id res chain seq x y z
N MET A 1 -3.01 11.74 18.10
CA MET A 1 -2.07 12.01 16.99
C MET A 1 -2.68 13.05 16.07
N GLU A 2 -1.88 13.99 15.55
CA GLU A 2 -2.30 15.09 14.67
C GLU A 2 -2.62 14.56 13.26
N THR A 3 -3.76 14.97 12.66
CA THR A 3 -4.06 14.70 11.26
C THR A 3 -3.24 15.63 10.37
N ILE A 4 -2.44 15.08 9.46
CA ILE A 4 -1.59 15.86 8.56
C ILE A 4 -1.99 15.76 7.08
N VAL A 5 -2.77 14.75 6.70
CA VAL A 5 -3.40 14.64 5.37
C VAL A 5 -4.89 14.48 5.56
N GLU A 6 -5.68 15.26 4.85
CA GLU A 6 -7.13 15.15 4.88
C GLU A 6 -7.72 15.37 3.49
N LEU A 7 -8.53 14.40 3.05
CA LEU A 7 -9.36 14.47 1.84
C LEU A 7 -10.81 14.47 2.28
N ARG A 8 -11.61 15.40 1.74
CA ARG A 8 -13.06 15.51 2.01
C ARG A 8 -13.82 15.57 0.70
N HIS A 9 -14.61 14.54 0.42
CA HIS A 9 -15.50 14.42 -0.76
C HIS A 9 -14.77 14.73 -2.07
N VAL A 10 -13.55 14.18 -2.23
CA VAL A 10 -12.67 14.50 -3.35
C VAL A 10 -13.07 13.71 -4.59
N THR A 11 -13.36 14.43 -5.66
CA THR A 11 -13.64 13.87 -6.98
C THR A 11 -12.69 14.46 -8.01
N LYS A 12 -12.19 13.65 -8.91
CA LYS A 12 -11.42 14.05 -10.09
C LYS A 12 -11.99 13.45 -11.36
N GLU A 13 -12.32 14.34 -12.27
CA GLU A 13 -12.85 13.98 -13.58
C GLU A 13 -11.92 14.51 -14.70
N PHE A 14 -11.69 13.68 -15.72
CA PHE A 14 -10.98 14.02 -16.94
C PHE A 14 -11.88 13.70 -18.13
N GLN A 15 -12.22 14.70 -18.92
CA GLN A 15 -13.05 14.55 -20.15
C GLN A 15 -14.32 13.69 -19.92
N GLY A 16 -15.04 13.95 -18.84
CA GLY A 16 -16.27 13.23 -18.48
C GLY A 16 -16.07 11.89 -17.77
N LYS A 17 -14.82 11.39 -17.68
CA LYS A 17 -14.52 10.12 -16.97
C LYS A 17 -14.00 10.42 -15.56
N LYS A 18 -14.66 9.86 -14.55
CA LYS A 18 -14.24 9.97 -13.16
C LYS A 18 -13.06 9.03 -12.91
N ALA A 19 -11.91 9.60 -12.58
CA ALA A 19 -10.71 8.85 -12.16
C ALA A 19 -10.67 8.65 -10.64
N VAL A 20 -11.29 9.57 -9.89
CA VAL A 20 -11.50 9.49 -8.43
C VAL A 20 -12.91 10.00 -8.16
N GLN A 21 -13.66 9.29 -7.33
CA GLN A 21 -15.08 9.54 -7.08
C GLN A 21 -15.34 9.56 -5.57
N ASP A 22 -15.62 10.75 -5.06
CA ASP A 22 -16.09 11.04 -3.69
C ASP A 22 -15.28 10.38 -2.57
N ILE A 23 -13.94 10.38 -2.69
CA ILE A 23 -13.09 9.78 -1.66
C ILE A 23 -12.90 10.72 -0.47
N SER A 24 -12.99 10.16 0.74
CA SER A 24 -12.73 10.86 1.99
C SER A 24 -11.92 9.97 2.92
N PHE A 25 -10.76 10.44 3.36
CA PHE A 25 -9.93 9.80 4.38
C PHE A 25 -8.94 10.79 4.99
N SER A 26 -8.36 10.42 6.10
CA SER A 26 -7.32 11.23 6.76
C SER A 26 -6.12 10.36 7.16
N ILE A 27 -4.93 10.96 7.23
CA ILE A 27 -3.69 10.30 7.66
C ILE A 27 -3.11 11.10 8.82
N LYS A 28 -2.71 10.40 9.88
CA LYS A 28 -2.11 10.98 11.06
C LYS A 28 -0.59 11.06 10.92
N ARG A 29 0.01 11.96 11.68
CA ARG A 29 1.48 12.09 11.76
C ARG A 29 2.12 10.77 12.21
N GLY A 30 3.14 10.32 11.50
CA GLY A 30 3.90 9.12 11.81
C GLY A 30 3.27 7.84 11.28
N GLU A 31 2.06 7.87 10.68
CA GLU A 31 1.47 6.67 10.06
C GLU A 31 2.24 6.24 8.80
N MET A 32 2.34 4.92 8.60
CA MET A 32 2.78 4.30 7.35
C MET A 32 1.56 3.69 6.63
N VAL A 33 1.10 4.36 5.58
CA VAL A 33 -0.16 4.04 4.88
C VAL A 33 0.09 3.56 3.46
N ALA A 34 -0.48 2.41 3.09
CA ALA A 34 -0.51 1.92 1.73
C ALA A 34 -1.83 2.30 1.04
N ILE A 35 -1.76 2.80 -0.20
CA ILE A 35 -2.91 2.89 -1.09
C ILE A 35 -2.83 1.73 -2.08
N LEU A 36 -3.77 0.80 -1.96
CA LEU A 36 -3.90 -0.36 -2.84
C LEU A 36 -5.01 -0.20 -3.87
N GLY A 37 -4.87 -0.86 -4.99
CA GLY A 37 -5.87 -0.90 -6.05
C GLY A 37 -5.30 -1.42 -7.36
N ALA A 38 -6.15 -1.88 -8.25
CA ALA A 38 -5.74 -2.29 -9.60
C ALA A 38 -5.16 -1.12 -10.41
N ASN A 39 -4.51 -1.42 -11.54
CA ASN A 39 -4.10 -0.39 -12.48
C ASN A 39 -5.32 0.37 -13.00
N GLY A 40 -5.23 1.71 -12.97
CA GLY A 40 -6.36 2.56 -13.33
C GLY A 40 -7.41 2.79 -12.24
N ALA A 41 -7.23 2.23 -11.03
CA ALA A 41 -8.17 2.43 -9.91
C ALA A 41 -8.23 3.87 -9.36
N GLY A 42 -7.27 4.75 -9.73
CA GLY A 42 -7.24 6.14 -9.27
C GLY A 42 -6.12 6.48 -8.29
N LYS A 43 -5.27 5.53 -7.88
CA LYS A 43 -4.19 5.71 -6.90
C LYS A 43 -3.25 6.88 -7.22
N THR A 44 -2.60 6.83 -8.39
CA THR A 44 -1.68 7.87 -8.86
C THR A 44 -2.39 9.23 -9.02
N THR A 45 -3.67 9.23 -9.43
CA THR A 45 -4.48 10.44 -9.52
C THR A 45 -4.70 11.06 -8.13
N ALA A 46 -5.08 10.25 -7.14
CA ALA A 46 -5.24 10.69 -5.76
C ALA A 46 -3.92 11.24 -5.20
N MET A 47 -2.81 10.53 -5.43
CA MET A 47 -1.48 10.97 -5.00
C MET A 47 -1.07 12.30 -5.66
N ARG A 48 -1.27 12.45 -6.97
CA ARG A 48 -0.98 13.72 -7.68
C ARG A 48 -1.82 14.89 -7.17
N MET A 49 -3.06 14.65 -6.75
CA MET A 49 -3.91 15.67 -6.12
C MET A 49 -3.37 16.06 -4.73
N MET A 50 -2.98 15.09 -3.90
CA MET A 50 -2.38 15.35 -2.58
C MET A 50 -1.05 16.10 -2.70
N LEU A 51 -0.22 15.79 -3.69
CA LEU A 51 1.00 16.54 -4.00
C LEU A 51 0.75 17.94 -4.60
N GLY A 52 -0.52 18.32 -4.82
CA GLY A 52 -0.88 19.61 -5.41
C GLY A 52 -0.54 19.75 -6.90
N LEU A 53 -0.11 18.67 -7.56
CA LEU A 53 0.23 18.67 -9.00
C LEU A 53 -0.99 18.85 -9.88
N ILE A 54 -2.13 18.31 -9.48
CA ILE A 54 -3.43 18.50 -10.13
C ILE A 54 -4.47 18.95 -9.11
N LYS A 55 -5.46 19.72 -9.55
CA LYS A 55 -6.59 20.14 -8.70
C LYS A 55 -7.70 19.11 -8.73
N PRO A 56 -8.38 18.82 -7.60
CA PRO A 56 -9.64 18.08 -7.62
C PRO A 56 -10.70 18.84 -8.43
N THR A 57 -11.67 18.12 -9.00
CA THR A 57 -12.84 18.70 -9.65
C THR A 57 -13.86 19.16 -8.61
N ARG A 58 -14.00 18.37 -7.53
CA ARG A 58 -14.82 18.67 -6.35
C ARG A 58 -14.11 18.23 -5.08
N GLY A 59 -14.57 18.73 -3.93
CA GLY A 59 -14.02 18.40 -2.63
C GLY A 59 -12.77 19.20 -2.28
N THR A 60 -12.18 18.89 -1.14
CA THR A 60 -11.01 19.62 -0.60
C THR A 60 -9.92 18.65 -0.17
N ILE A 61 -8.68 19.09 -0.32
CA ILE A 61 -7.49 18.39 0.16
C ILE A 61 -6.69 19.37 0.99
N SER A 62 -6.30 18.96 2.17
CA SER A 62 -5.35 19.69 3.01
C SER A 62 -4.19 18.82 3.45
N LEU A 63 -3.00 19.40 3.46
CA LEU A 63 -1.80 18.85 4.08
C LEU A 63 -1.35 19.81 5.17
N PHE A 64 -1.10 19.28 6.37
CA PHE A 64 -0.76 20.11 7.55
C PHE A 64 -1.78 21.24 7.76
N HIS A 65 -3.09 20.95 7.55
CA HIS A 65 -4.22 21.90 7.62
C HIS A 65 -4.15 23.05 6.62
N LYS A 66 -3.30 22.96 5.59
CA LYS A 66 -3.10 23.98 4.55
C LYS A 66 -3.33 23.41 3.16
N ASN A 67 -3.46 24.31 2.17
CA ASN A 67 -3.53 23.88 0.78
C ASN A 67 -2.20 23.24 0.34
N PRO A 68 -2.22 22.06 -0.35
CA PRO A 68 -1.03 21.37 -0.80
C PRO A 68 -0.03 22.21 -1.62
N ARG A 69 -0.51 23.28 -2.25
CA ARG A 69 0.31 24.16 -3.11
C ARG A 69 1.03 25.30 -2.37
N GLN A 70 0.77 25.44 -1.08
CA GLN A 70 1.43 26.49 -0.30
C GLN A 70 2.91 26.13 -0.06
N LYS A 71 3.78 27.13 -0.12
CA LYS A 71 5.23 26.96 0.02
C LYS A 71 5.61 26.22 1.30
N GLU A 72 5.00 26.59 2.41
CA GLU A 72 5.27 25.97 3.73
C GLU A 72 4.86 24.48 3.79
N VAL A 73 3.94 24.04 2.93
CA VAL A 73 3.57 22.63 2.76
C VAL A 73 4.61 21.92 1.89
N LEU A 74 4.97 22.52 0.76
CA LEU A 74 5.95 21.95 -0.16
C LEU A 74 7.31 21.73 0.48
N GLU A 75 7.71 22.59 1.43
CA GLU A 75 8.93 22.43 2.23
C GLU A 75 8.93 21.19 3.14
N LYS A 76 7.74 20.66 3.47
CA LYS A 76 7.55 19.50 4.37
C LYS A 76 7.20 18.19 3.63
N VAL A 77 7.09 18.26 2.31
CA VAL A 77 6.63 17.14 1.49
C VAL A 77 7.73 16.68 0.55
N GLY A 78 7.97 15.37 0.51
CA GLY A 78 8.80 14.72 -0.49
C GLY A 78 7.93 13.83 -1.39
N GLY A 79 8.26 13.76 -2.67
CA GLY A 79 7.52 12.94 -3.63
C GLY A 79 8.42 12.14 -4.54
N MET A 80 8.25 10.82 -4.57
CA MET A 80 8.83 9.92 -5.55
C MET A 80 7.70 9.39 -6.44
N LEU A 81 7.62 9.91 -7.67
CA LEU A 81 6.61 9.49 -8.65
C LEU A 81 7.13 8.32 -9.50
N GLN A 82 6.20 7.56 -10.09
CA GLN A 82 6.50 6.39 -10.91
C GLN A 82 7.36 6.73 -12.13
N GLU A 83 7.01 7.80 -12.84
CA GLU A 83 7.78 8.32 -13.96
C GLU A 83 8.50 9.60 -13.53
N VAL A 84 9.80 9.55 -13.45
CA VAL A 84 10.61 10.72 -13.23
C VAL A 84 11.56 10.92 -14.40
N SER A 85 11.30 11.93 -15.20
CA SER A 85 12.27 12.49 -16.12
C SER A 85 13.26 13.29 -15.28
N VAL A 86 14.43 12.75 -15.02
CA VAL A 86 15.54 13.52 -14.47
C VAL A 86 16.17 14.37 -15.58
N MET A 87 16.69 15.54 -15.24
CA MET A 87 17.42 16.39 -16.20
C MET A 87 18.66 15.65 -16.68
N ASP A 88 18.61 15.13 -17.88
CA ASP A 88 19.64 14.22 -18.45
C ASP A 88 21.04 14.85 -18.55
N SER A 89 21.12 16.17 -18.68
CA SER A 89 22.38 16.91 -18.86
C SER A 89 23.16 17.15 -17.55
N LEU A 90 22.54 16.99 -16.37
CA LEU A 90 23.19 17.25 -15.09
C LEU A 90 23.89 16.01 -14.55
N LYS A 91 24.95 16.22 -13.76
CA LYS A 91 25.52 15.18 -12.92
C LYS A 91 24.62 14.90 -11.72
N VAL A 92 24.68 13.68 -11.20
CA VAL A 92 23.89 13.27 -10.01
C VAL A 92 24.04 14.28 -8.85
N LYS A 93 25.29 14.65 -8.52
CA LYS A 93 25.58 15.62 -7.47
C LYS A 93 24.98 16.99 -7.75
N GLU A 94 25.10 17.48 -8.97
CA GLU A 94 24.57 18.78 -9.38
C GLU A 94 23.04 18.81 -9.25
N LEU A 95 22.36 17.74 -9.68
CA LEU A 95 20.92 17.65 -9.57
C LEU A 95 20.45 17.59 -8.10
N ILE A 96 21.13 16.81 -7.25
CA ILE A 96 20.80 16.76 -5.81
C ILE A 96 21.01 18.15 -5.18
N GLN A 97 22.13 18.81 -5.45
CA GLN A 97 22.43 20.15 -4.94
C GLN A 97 21.43 21.20 -5.43
N LEU A 98 21.02 21.11 -6.69
CA LEU A 98 19.97 21.99 -7.24
C LEU A 98 18.67 21.81 -6.46
N VAL A 99 18.21 20.56 -6.22
CA VAL A 99 16.98 20.32 -5.45
C VAL A 99 17.13 20.75 -4.01
N GLN A 100 18.27 20.48 -3.36
CA GLN A 100 18.56 20.96 -1.99
C GLN A 100 18.45 22.48 -1.89
N SER A 101 18.83 23.24 -2.92
CA SER A 101 18.78 24.71 -2.91
C SER A 101 17.37 25.32 -2.80
N TYR A 102 16.33 24.52 -3.06
CA TYR A 102 14.93 24.95 -2.89
C TYR A 102 14.46 24.89 -1.44
N TYR A 103 15.19 24.23 -0.54
CA TYR A 103 14.78 24.00 0.85
C TYR A 103 15.63 24.80 1.83
N GLN A 104 15.02 25.23 2.94
CA GLN A 104 15.74 25.99 3.97
C GLN A 104 16.68 25.11 4.81
N SER A 105 16.30 23.88 5.06
CA SER A 105 17.04 22.92 5.89
C SER A 105 17.14 21.55 5.21
N PRO A 106 17.87 21.47 4.08
CA PRO A 106 18.00 20.22 3.34
C PRO A 106 18.85 19.21 4.12
N LEU A 107 18.62 17.91 3.86
CA LEU A 107 19.49 16.85 4.34
C LEU A 107 20.90 17.00 3.74
N ALA A 108 21.92 16.72 4.53
CA ALA A 108 23.29 16.69 4.02
C ALA A 108 23.45 15.66 2.91
N LEU A 109 24.30 15.94 1.93
CA LEU A 109 24.53 15.04 0.79
C LEU A 109 25.00 13.65 1.27
N SER A 110 25.89 13.57 2.26
CA SER A 110 26.35 12.32 2.86
C SER A 110 25.21 11.48 3.44
N THR A 111 24.28 12.13 4.14
CA THR A 111 23.09 11.47 4.70
C THR A 111 22.19 10.92 3.59
N LEU A 112 21.98 11.69 2.50
CA LEU A 112 21.18 11.22 1.36
C LEU A 112 21.79 9.98 0.70
N LEU A 113 23.09 9.92 0.61
CA LEU A 113 23.79 8.78 0.02
C LEU A 113 23.64 7.53 0.89
N GLU A 114 23.86 7.69 2.19
CA GLU A 114 23.69 6.60 3.17
C GLU A 114 22.25 6.03 3.13
N LEU A 115 21.27 6.93 3.17
CA LEU A 115 19.86 6.53 3.14
C LEU A 115 19.46 5.84 1.83
N THR A 116 19.99 6.28 0.71
CA THR A 116 19.55 5.82 -0.62
C THR A 116 20.44 4.74 -1.22
N GLY A 117 21.62 4.50 -0.62
CA GLY A 117 22.61 3.56 -1.13
C GLY A 117 23.19 3.98 -2.51
N LEU A 118 23.17 5.28 -2.83
CA LEU A 118 23.88 5.81 -3.97
C LEU A 118 25.38 5.81 -3.67
N GLN A 119 26.14 5.16 -4.53
CA GLN A 119 27.61 5.08 -4.39
C GLN A 119 28.28 6.37 -4.89
N GLU A 120 29.42 6.71 -4.31
CA GLU A 120 30.18 7.93 -4.68
C GLU A 120 30.62 7.95 -6.15
N GLU A 121 30.86 6.77 -6.73
CA GLU A 121 31.30 6.61 -8.11
C GLU A 121 30.29 7.15 -9.13
N VAL A 122 28.99 7.19 -8.76
CA VAL A 122 27.96 7.71 -9.66
C VAL A 122 27.75 9.22 -9.54
N TRP A 123 28.32 9.88 -8.53
CA TRP A 123 28.07 11.31 -8.27
C TRP A 123 28.46 12.24 -9.42
N ASN A 124 29.56 11.93 -10.07
CA ASN A 124 30.07 12.71 -11.20
C ASN A 124 29.56 12.21 -12.55
N GLN A 125 28.75 11.12 -12.56
CA GLN A 125 28.11 10.65 -13.78
C GLN A 125 26.89 11.51 -14.13
N ARG A 126 26.64 11.66 -15.43
CA ARG A 126 25.39 12.28 -15.91
C ARG A 126 24.24 11.35 -15.65
N THR A 127 23.09 11.92 -15.30
CA THR A 127 21.89 11.16 -14.92
C THR A 127 21.37 10.26 -16.06
N GLU A 128 21.61 10.62 -17.32
CA GLU A 128 21.28 9.80 -18.49
C GLU A 128 22.00 8.43 -18.51
N LYS A 129 23.23 8.38 -17.95
CA LYS A 129 24.07 7.17 -17.92
C LYS A 129 23.76 6.20 -16.78
N LEU A 130 22.85 6.57 -15.89
CA LEU A 130 22.48 5.75 -14.76
C LEU A 130 21.67 4.53 -15.18
N SER A 131 21.91 3.39 -14.53
CA SER A 131 21.03 2.22 -14.63
C SER A 131 19.65 2.54 -14.05
N GLY A 132 18.63 1.72 -14.37
CA GLY A 132 17.29 1.89 -13.84
C GLY A 132 17.25 1.92 -12.30
N GLY A 133 17.99 1.02 -11.65
CA GLY A 133 18.12 1.00 -10.19
C GLY A 133 18.80 2.24 -9.62
N GLN A 134 19.87 2.73 -10.28
CA GLN A 134 20.53 3.98 -9.88
C GLN A 134 19.62 5.20 -10.07
N LYS A 135 18.86 5.29 -11.16
CA LYS A 135 17.84 6.33 -11.37
C LYS A 135 16.80 6.31 -10.25
N ARG A 136 16.37 5.13 -9.83
CA ARG A 136 15.38 4.98 -8.75
C ARG A 136 15.93 5.43 -7.40
N ARG A 137 17.19 5.07 -7.07
CA ARG A 137 17.88 5.56 -5.87
C ARG A 137 18.06 7.08 -5.90
N LEU A 138 18.39 7.65 -7.07
CA LEU A 138 18.44 9.09 -7.24
C LEU A 138 17.10 9.76 -7.01
N ASN A 139 15.99 9.22 -7.56
CA ASN A 139 14.66 9.75 -7.34
C ASN A 139 14.28 9.73 -5.85
N PHE A 140 14.65 8.67 -5.14
CA PHE A 140 14.45 8.58 -3.70
C PHE A 140 15.30 9.63 -2.96
N ALA A 141 16.55 9.84 -3.37
CA ALA A 141 17.39 10.92 -2.80
C ALA A 141 16.78 12.31 -3.03
N LEU A 142 16.24 12.57 -4.23
CA LEU A 142 15.56 13.84 -4.53
C LEU A 142 14.30 14.04 -3.68
N ALA A 143 13.52 12.98 -3.46
CA ALA A 143 12.34 13.01 -2.59
C ALA A 143 12.70 13.31 -1.13
N LEU A 144 13.87 12.86 -0.66
CA LEU A 144 14.37 13.10 0.69
C LEU A 144 15.14 14.40 0.86
N ALA A 145 15.56 15.05 -0.23
CA ALA A 145 16.51 16.17 -0.19
C ALA A 145 16.10 17.32 0.75
N GLY A 146 14.81 17.62 0.85
CA GLY A 146 14.25 18.64 1.73
C GLY A 146 14.02 18.20 3.18
N ASN A 147 14.42 17.00 3.59
CA ASN A 147 14.11 16.43 4.90
C ASN A 147 12.60 16.43 5.23
N PRO A 148 11.74 15.88 4.37
CA PRO A 148 10.30 16.02 4.49
C PRO A 148 9.74 15.36 5.77
N ASP A 149 8.62 15.90 6.29
CA ASP A 149 7.82 15.28 7.34
C ASP A 149 6.83 14.24 6.76
N LEU A 150 6.43 14.42 5.50
CA LEU A 150 5.50 13.57 4.77
C LEU A 150 6.13 13.15 3.44
N LEU A 151 6.24 11.85 3.22
CA LEU A 151 6.83 11.26 2.03
C LEU A 151 5.77 10.51 1.22
N PHE A 152 5.62 10.85 -0.04
CA PHE A 152 4.78 10.18 -1.02
C PHE A 152 5.64 9.30 -1.94
N LEU A 153 5.30 8.02 -2.07
CA LEU A 153 6.05 7.05 -2.86
C LEU A 153 5.08 6.33 -3.81
N ASP A 154 5.16 6.64 -5.10
CA ASP A 154 4.30 6.01 -6.12
C ASP A 154 5.01 4.79 -6.72
N GLU A 155 4.55 3.59 -6.34
CA GLU A 155 5.12 2.30 -6.75
C GLU A 155 6.66 2.22 -6.59
N PRO A 156 7.20 2.46 -5.39
CA PRO A 156 8.63 2.73 -5.20
C PRO A 156 9.55 1.55 -5.54
N THR A 157 9.05 0.32 -5.50
CA THR A 157 9.83 -0.93 -5.61
C THR A 157 9.71 -1.63 -6.96
N VAL A 158 8.93 -1.08 -7.88
CA VAL A 158 8.78 -1.65 -9.23
C VAL A 158 10.13 -1.76 -9.93
N GLY A 159 10.47 -2.96 -10.43
CA GLY A 159 11.73 -3.23 -11.12
C GLY A 159 12.94 -3.43 -10.21
N MET A 160 12.76 -3.50 -8.89
CA MET A 160 13.79 -3.92 -7.94
C MET A 160 13.82 -5.44 -7.80
N ASP A 161 15.01 -6.01 -7.64
CA ASP A 161 15.17 -7.38 -7.18
C ASP A 161 14.75 -7.52 -5.70
N VAL A 162 14.60 -8.76 -5.23
CA VAL A 162 14.10 -9.05 -3.87
C VAL A 162 14.95 -8.38 -2.79
N THR A 163 16.27 -8.52 -2.88
CA THR A 163 17.22 -7.97 -1.88
C THR A 163 17.18 -6.45 -1.86
N SER A 164 17.18 -5.81 -3.03
CA SER A 164 17.08 -4.33 -3.14
C SER A 164 15.76 -3.81 -2.58
N ARG A 165 14.67 -4.54 -2.78
CA ARG A 165 13.33 -4.22 -2.27
C ARG A 165 13.29 -4.29 -0.74
N GLU A 166 13.82 -5.36 -0.15
CA GLU A 166 13.90 -5.53 1.30
C GLU A 166 14.72 -4.40 1.94
N GLN A 167 15.89 -4.09 1.38
CA GLN A 167 16.73 -2.98 1.86
C GLN A 167 16.03 -1.64 1.77
N PHE A 168 15.29 -1.38 0.68
CA PHE A 168 14.49 -0.17 0.52
C PHE A 168 13.44 -0.04 1.62
N TRP A 169 12.65 -1.09 1.86
CA TRP A 169 11.61 -1.07 2.90
C TRP A 169 12.18 -0.97 4.31
N GLN A 170 13.35 -1.54 4.58
CA GLN A 170 14.04 -1.33 5.84
C GLN A 170 14.36 0.15 6.08
N LYS A 171 14.88 0.85 5.05
CA LYS A 171 15.16 2.29 5.13
C LYS A 171 13.90 3.13 5.32
N ILE A 172 12.82 2.78 4.65
CA ILE A 172 11.51 3.43 4.84
C ILE A 172 11.00 3.24 6.28
N LYS A 173 11.09 2.01 6.83
CA LYS A 173 10.74 1.74 8.24
C LYS A 173 11.60 2.53 9.23
N GLU A 174 12.89 2.71 8.95
CA GLU A 174 13.78 3.55 9.76
C GLU A 174 13.33 5.02 9.77
N LEU A 175 13.00 5.58 8.60
CA LEU A 175 12.48 6.94 8.47
C LEU A 175 11.14 7.11 9.21
N ASN A 176 10.24 6.14 9.11
CA ASN A 176 8.97 6.16 9.82
C ASN A 176 9.16 6.13 11.34
N ARG A 177 10.07 5.27 11.88
CA ARG A 177 10.42 5.24 13.31
C ARG A 177 11.01 6.56 13.81
N GLN A 178 11.62 7.36 12.92
CA GLN A 178 12.07 8.73 13.21
C GLN A 178 10.93 9.76 13.20
N GLY A 179 9.67 9.32 13.03
CA GLY A 179 8.48 10.17 13.05
C GLY A 179 8.06 10.70 11.68
N LYS A 180 8.68 10.25 10.57
CA LYS A 180 8.22 10.61 9.23
C LYS A 180 6.93 9.88 8.91
N THR A 181 6.00 10.58 8.26
CA THR A 181 4.76 9.96 7.73
C THR A 181 5.02 9.47 6.31
N ILE A 182 4.61 8.26 6.02
CA ILE A 182 4.84 7.62 4.73
C ILE A 182 3.52 7.25 4.09
N LEU A 183 3.28 7.71 2.88
CA LEU A 183 2.17 7.28 2.05
C LEU A 183 2.73 6.68 0.77
N PHE A 184 2.41 5.42 0.50
CA PHE A 184 2.90 4.76 -0.69
C PHE A 184 1.79 4.04 -1.45
N THR A 185 1.97 3.91 -2.76
CA THR A 185 1.15 3.03 -3.59
C THR A 185 1.93 1.78 -3.93
N THR A 186 1.26 0.66 -4.01
CA THR A 186 1.81 -0.57 -4.57
C THR A 186 0.69 -1.41 -5.20
N HIS A 187 1.06 -2.28 -6.12
CA HIS A 187 0.22 -3.36 -6.60
C HIS A 187 0.69 -4.73 -6.04
N TYR A 188 1.79 -4.75 -5.29
CA TYR A 188 2.27 -5.93 -4.58
C TYR A 188 1.60 -5.98 -3.20
N LEU A 189 0.60 -6.85 -3.07
CA LEU A 189 -0.20 -6.99 -1.84
C LEU A 189 0.65 -7.42 -0.65
N GLN A 190 1.66 -8.27 -0.87
CA GLN A 190 2.59 -8.70 0.17
C GLN A 190 3.36 -7.52 0.78
N GLU A 191 3.81 -6.55 -0.04
CA GLU A 191 4.49 -5.37 0.49
C GLU A 191 3.60 -4.56 1.43
N ALA A 192 2.33 -4.36 1.03
CA ALA A 192 1.40 -3.65 1.88
C ALA A 192 1.12 -4.41 3.19
N ASP A 193 1.01 -5.74 3.11
CA ASP A 193 0.80 -6.62 4.27
C ASP A 193 1.96 -6.58 5.28
N GLU A 194 3.20 -6.54 4.79
CA GLU A 194 4.41 -6.60 5.61
C GLU A 194 4.89 -5.24 6.12
N VAL A 195 4.51 -4.16 5.44
CA VAL A 195 5.11 -2.85 5.66
C VAL A 195 4.10 -1.82 6.18
N ALA A 196 2.85 -1.83 5.71
CA ALA A 196 1.88 -0.82 6.06
C ALA A 196 1.26 -1.05 7.44
N GLU A 197 1.09 0.03 8.21
CA GLU A 197 0.29 0.03 9.44
C GLU A 197 -1.21 0.16 9.13
N ARG A 198 -1.54 0.74 7.97
CA ARG A 198 -2.91 0.93 7.49
C ARG A 198 -2.95 0.85 5.97
N ILE A 199 -4.00 0.27 5.46
CA ILE A 199 -4.25 0.11 4.04
C ILE A 199 -5.55 0.82 3.67
N ILE A 200 -5.49 1.63 2.62
CA ILE A 200 -6.66 2.24 1.96
C ILE A 200 -6.79 1.59 0.59
N MET A 201 -7.86 0.83 0.38
CA MET A 201 -8.13 0.15 -0.88
C MET A 201 -8.99 1.03 -1.78
N ILE A 202 -8.52 1.28 -3.01
CA ILE A 202 -9.25 2.07 -4.02
C ILE A 202 -9.61 1.16 -5.19
N ASN A 203 -10.89 1.16 -5.56
CA ASN A 203 -11.40 0.49 -6.74
C ASN A 203 -12.30 1.45 -7.55
N LYS A 204 -12.09 1.52 -8.87
CA LYS A 204 -12.86 2.40 -9.79
C LYS A 204 -13.01 3.85 -9.28
N GLY A 205 -12.01 4.35 -8.58
CA GLY A 205 -11.99 5.71 -8.02
C GLY A 205 -12.64 5.88 -6.66
N GLU A 206 -13.17 4.83 -6.04
CA GLU A 206 -13.82 4.84 -4.72
C GLU A 206 -12.98 4.11 -3.67
N VAL A 207 -13.09 4.52 -2.40
CA VAL A 207 -12.50 3.79 -1.27
C VAL A 207 -13.41 2.62 -0.92
N VAL A 208 -12.91 1.41 -1.10
CA VAL A 208 -13.66 0.16 -0.83
C VAL A 208 -13.21 -0.55 0.45
N GLY A 209 -12.09 -0.14 1.03
CA GLY A 209 -11.58 -0.69 2.29
C GLY A 209 -10.61 0.29 2.95
N ASP A 210 -10.66 0.37 4.28
CA ASP A 210 -9.78 1.21 5.10
C ASP A 210 -9.61 0.56 6.47
N GLY A 211 -8.38 0.22 6.85
CA GLY A 211 -8.06 -0.43 8.12
C GLY A 211 -6.64 -0.98 8.17
N THR A 212 -6.26 -1.60 9.29
CA THR A 212 -5.00 -2.35 9.35
C THR A 212 -5.06 -3.59 8.46
N PRO A 213 -3.92 -4.15 8.01
CA PRO A 213 -3.91 -5.41 7.27
C PRO A 213 -4.73 -6.50 7.95
N GLU A 214 -4.58 -6.65 9.28
CA GLU A 214 -5.30 -7.65 10.08
C GLU A 214 -6.80 -7.40 10.08
N GLN A 215 -7.25 -6.16 10.33
CA GLN A 215 -8.67 -5.79 10.33
C GLN A 215 -9.35 -6.08 8.98
N LEU A 216 -8.64 -5.81 7.88
CA LEU A 216 -9.15 -6.08 6.53
C LEU A 216 -9.25 -7.59 6.27
N LYS A 217 -8.26 -8.37 6.71
CA LYS A 217 -8.28 -9.84 6.62
C LYS A 217 -9.39 -10.43 7.46
N GLU A 218 -9.50 -10.05 8.74
CA GLU A 218 -10.53 -10.55 9.64
C GLU A 218 -11.97 -10.27 9.13
N LYS A 219 -12.18 -9.06 8.59
CA LYS A 219 -13.51 -8.64 8.12
C LYS A 219 -13.92 -9.32 6.82
N LEU A 220 -12.98 -9.62 5.93
CA LEU A 220 -13.26 -9.99 4.55
C LEU A 220 -12.80 -11.42 4.19
N THR A 221 -12.05 -12.09 5.07
CA THR A 221 -11.62 -13.47 4.84
C THR A 221 -12.08 -14.39 5.97
N LYS A 222 -12.13 -15.66 5.66
CA LYS A 222 -12.41 -16.69 6.66
C LYS A 222 -11.12 -17.29 7.17
N PRO A 223 -10.93 -17.46 8.49
CA PRO A 223 -9.74 -18.08 9.04
C PRO A 223 -9.60 -19.52 8.56
N ARG A 224 -8.37 -19.95 8.43
CA ARG A 224 -7.99 -21.32 8.06
C ARG A 224 -7.29 -22.00 9.23
N VAL A 225 -7.85 -23.11 9.66
CA VAL A 225 -7.25 -24.00 10.65
C VAL A 225 -6.60 -25.15 9.89
N MET A 226 -5.27 -25.25 9.95
CA MET A 226 -4.48 -26.27 9.27
C MET A 226 -3.84 -27.18 10.29
N PHE A 227 -3.84 -28.47 10.03
CA PHE A 227 -3.19 -29.46 10.89
C PHE A 227 -2.84 -30.73 10.11
N GLN A 228 -2.03 -31.59 10.74
CA GLN A 228 -1.84 -32.96 10.29
C GLN A 228 -2.64 -33.90 11.16
N GLU A 229 -3.41 -34.81 10.54
CA GLU A 229 -4.12 -35.88 11.24
C GLU A 229 -3.23 -37.12 11.39
N LYS A 230 -3.25 -37.78 12.57
CA LYS A 230 -2.58 -39.07 12.76
C LYS A 230 -3.46 -40.23 12.28
N SER A 231 -4.77 -40.11 12.52
CA SER A 231 -5.76 -41.10 12.11
C SER A 231 -6.67 -40.47 11.06
N PRO A 232 -6.82 -41.06 9.85
CA PRO A 232 -7.55 -40.43 8.76
C PRO A 232 -9.05 -40.43 9.01
N TYR A 233 -9.65 -39.23 9.02
CA TYR A 233 -11.11 -39.03 9.01
C TYR A 233 -11.58 -38.74 7.60
N SER A 234 -12.87 -39.01 7.32
CA SER A 234 -13.47 -38.69 6.03
C SER A 234 -13.63 -37.20 5.82
N LEU A 235 -13.62 -36.74 4.58
CA LEU A 235 -13.92 -35.33 4.26
C LEU A 235 -15.30 -34.90 4.79
N ASN A 236 -16.29 -35.81 4.76
CA ASN A 236 -17.64 -35.52 5.25
C ASN A 236 -17.64 -35.28 6.75
N PHE A 237 -16.83 -36.01 7.53
CA PHE A 237 -16.67 -35.77 8.97
C PHE A 237 -16.28 -34.32 9.26
N TYR A 238 -15.28 -33.80 8.53
CA TYR A 238 -14.84 -32.42 8.72
C TYR A 238 -15.86 -31.38 8.24
N ARG A 239 -16.62 -31.68 7.17
CA ARG A 239 -17.69 -30.79 6.66
C ARG A 239 -18.87 -30.66 7.63
N GLU A 240 -19.12 -31.68 8.44
CA GLU A 240 -20.20 -31.69 9.45
C GLU A 240 -19.81 -31.01 10.76
N LEU A 241 -18.53 -30.63 10.93
CA LEU A 241 -18.10 -29.91 12.13
C LEU A 241 -18.73 -28.50 12.16
N PRO A 242 -19.17 -28.04 13.36
CA PRO A 242 -19.62 -26.68 13.51
C PRO A 242 -18.51 -25.69 13.15
N TYR A 243 -18.92 -24.54 12.64
CA TYR A 243 -18.02 -23.46 12.19
C TYR A 243 -17.20 -23.75 10.92
N VAL A 244 -17.24 -24.95 10.36
CA VAL A 244 -16.55 -25.28 9.10
C VAL A 244 -17.39 -24.84 7.91
N VAL A 245 -16.76 -24.14 6.97
CA VAL A 245 -17.37 -23.65 5.72
C VAL A 245 -16.91 -24.48 4.53
N ASP A 246 -15.62 -24.83 4.51
CA ASP A 246 -15.03 -25.65 3.47
C ASP A 246 -13.85 -26.46 4.01
N VAL A 247 -13.52 -27.55 3.32
CA VAL A 247 -12.50 -28.51 3.71
C VAL A 247 -11.60 -28.84 2.52
N GLN A 248 -10.30 -28.68 2.71
CA GLN A 248 -9.28 -29.11 1.78
C GLN A 248 -8.38 -30.12 2.47
N LYS A 249 -8.16 -31.26 1.82
CA LYS A 249 -7.32 -32.34 2.37
C LYS A 249 -6.34 -32.81 1.34
N GLU A 250 -5.07 -32.76 1.69
CA GLU A 250 -3.95 -33.25 0.89
C GLU A 250 -3.15 -34.25 1.73
N LYS A 251 -3.34 -35.54 1.45
CA LYS A 251 -2.74 -36.64 2.24
C LYS A 251 -3.13 -36.52 3.74
N GLU A 252 -2.16 -36.31 4.60
CA GLU A 252 -2.34 -36.15 6.06
C GLU A 252 -2.64 -34.69 6.46
N LYS A 253 -2.43 -33.72 5.56
CA LYS A 253 -2.66 -32.31 5.85
C LYS A 253 -4.10 -31.94 5.57
N VAL A 254 -4.78 -31.44 6.60
CA VAL A 254 -6.14 -30.94 6.53
C VAL A 254 -6.16 -29.43 6.72
N THR A 255 -6.93 -28.74 5.89
CA THR A 255 -7.17 -27.30 6.01
C THR A 255 -8.69 -27.10 6.11
N LEU A 256 -9.14 -26.58 7.23
CA LEU A 256 -10.53 -26.21 7.47
C LEU A 256 -10.69 -24.70 7.32
N ILE A 257 -11.56 -24.25 6.44
CA ILE A 257 -11.98 -22.86 6.35
C ILE A 257 -13.13 -22.68 7.32
N ALA A 258 -12.99 -21.76 8.27
CA ALA A 258 -13.89 -21.62 9.39
C ALA A 258 -14.59 -20.25 9.44
N THR A 259 -15.76 -20.19 10.05
CA THR A 259 -16.39 -18.92 10.42
C THR A 259 -15.77 -18.33 11.68
N ASN A 260 -15.27 -19.18 12.59
CA ASN A 260 -14.57 -18.81 13.82
C ASN A 260 -13.53 -19.87 14.15
N SER A 261 -12.26 -19.50 14.13
CA SER A 261 -11.13 -20.41 14.38
C SER A 261 -11.06 -20.90 15.80
N ASP A 262 -11.36 -20.04 16.78
CA ASP A 262 -11.21 -20.37 18.20
C ASP A 262 -12.28 -21.38 18.63
N GLN A 263 -13.50 -21.17 18.20
CA GLN A 263 -14.61 -22.11 18.46
C GLN A 263 -14.41 -23.44 17.71
N LEU A 264 -13.86 -23.38 16.49
CA LEU A 264 -13.52 -24.61 15.76
C LEU A 264 -12.39 -25.39 16.48
N LEU A 265 -11.34 -24.71 16.95
CA LEU A 265 -10.28 -25.36 17.68
C LEU A 265 -10.81 -26.02 18.98
N GLN A 266 -11.67 -25.33 19.73
CA GLN A 266 -12.31 -25.89 20.91
C GLN A 266 -13.06 -27.18 20.55
N GLU A 267 -13.88 -27.19 19.50
CA GLU A 267 -14.62 -28.35 19.03
C GLU A 267 -13.69 -29.51 18.63
N LEU A 268 -12.57 -29.23 17.94
CA LEU A 268 -11.58 -30.26 17.55
C LEU A 268 -10.95 -30.93 18.77
N PHE A 269 -10.64 -30.14 19.82
CA PHE A 269 -10.06 -30.66 21.07
C PHE A 269 -11.10 -31.41 21.93
N GLU A 270 -12.33 -30.91 22.01
CA GLU A 270 -13.42 -31.59 22.76
C GLU A 270 -13.73 -32.96 22.17
N ARG A 271 -13.62 -33.13 20.86
CA ARG A 271 -13.78 -34.42 20.17
C ARG A 271 -12.55 -35.32 20.25
N GLN A 272 -11.48 -34.87 20.93
CA GLN A 272 -10.23 -35.62 21.13
C GLN A 272 -9.61 -36.12 19.81
N LEU A 273 -9.66 -35.29 18.74
CA LEU A 273 -9.05 -35.64 17.47
C LEU A 273 -7.52 -35.73 17.60
N GLU A 274 -6.94 -36.79 17.06
CA GLU A 274 -5.49 -36.97 17.03
C GLU A 274 -4.84 -36.10 15.95
N ILE A 275 -4.69 -34.80 16.23
CA ILE A 275 -4.14 -33.80 15.32
C ILE A 275 -2.82 -33.24 15.88
N GLN A 276 -1.94 -32.83 14.97
CA GLN A 276 -0.64 -32.24 15.30
C GLN A 276 -0.27 -31.13 14.30
N HIS A 277 0.74 -30.31 14.64
CA HIS A 277 1.19 -29.19 13.81
C HIS A 277 0.07 -28.24 13.43
N ILE A 278 -0.71 -27.82 14.45
CA ILE A 278 -1.83 -26.91 14.24
C ILE A 278 -1.31 -25.51 13.93
N GLU A 279 -1.78 -24.95 12.82
CA GLU A 279 -1.56 -23.58 12.41
C GLU A 279 -2.91 -22.90 12.16
N VAL A 280 -3.08 -21.70 12.71
CA VAL A 280 -4.23 -20.84 12.36
C VAL A 280 -3.71 -19.69 11.53
N LYS A 281 -4.28 -19.53 10.33
CA LYS A 281 -3.94 -18.41 9.44
C LYS A 281 -5.21 -17.66 9.07
N LEU A 282 -5.16 -16.35 9.16
CA LEU A 282 -6.13 -15.49 8.49
C LEU A 282 -5.95 -15.64 6.98
N GLY A 283 -6.99 -15.33 6.21
CA GLY A 283 -6.88 -15.27 4.77
C GLY A 283 -5.81 -14.28 4.31
N ARG A 284 -5.42 -14.37 3.06
CA ARG A 284 -4.42 -13.48 2.49
C ARG A 284 -5.06 -12.18 2.02
N LEU A 285 -4.26 -11.12 1.95
CA LEU A 285 -4.71 -9.82 1.44
C LEU A 285 -5.17 -9.90 -0.02
N GLU A 286 -4.64 -10.87 -0.81
CA GLU A 286 -5.08 -11.18 -2.17
C GLU A 286 -6.55 -11.62 -2.23
N GLU A 287 -7.02 -12.36 -1.23
CA GLU A 287 -8.41 -12.81 -1.14
C GLU A 287 -9.33 -11.64 -0.81
N VAL A 288 -8.91 -10.79 0.14
CA VAL A 288 -9.59 -9.52 0.47
C VAL A 288 -9.75 -8.68 -0.80
N PHE A 289 -8.66 -8.51 -1.52
CA PHE A 289 -8.63 -7.70 -2.73
C PHE A 289 -9.55 -8.27 -3.82
N SER A 290 -9.48 -9.58 -4.07
CA SER A 290 -10.35 -10.25 -5.06
C SER A 290 -11.82 -10.09 -4.71
N GLN A 291 -12.20 -10.31 -3.47
CA GLN A 291 -13.59 -10.18 -3.02
C GLN A 291 -14.13 -8.76 -3.19
N LEU A 292 -13.37 -7.74 -2.77
CA LEU A 292 -13.77 -6.33 -2.94
C LEU A 292 -13.84 -5.90 -4.42
N MET A 293 -13.07 -6.55 -5.30
CA MET A 293 -13.15 -6.31 -6.74
C MET A 293 -14.36 -6.99 -7.40
N GLU A 294 -14.82 -8.12 -6.87
CA GLU A 294 -16.00 -8.86 -7.37
C GLU A 294 -17.31 -8.21 -6.91
N ASP A 295 -17.41 -7.79 -5.66
CA ASP A 295 -18.60 -7.13 -5.11
C ASP A 295 -18.97 -5.85 -5.90
N THR A 296 -17.98 -5.16 -6.47
CA THR A 296 -18.21 -4.03 -7.36
C THR A 296 -18.66 -4.40 -8.79
N LYS A 297 -18.63 -5.69 -9.19
CA LYS A 297 -19.22 -6.14 -10.45
C LYS A 297 -20.71 -6.46 -10.31
N GLY A 298 -21.15 -6.92 -9.14
CA GLY A 298 -22.55 -7.31 -8.89
C GLY A 298 -23.53 -6.15 -8.79
N VAL A 299 -23.08 -4.93 -8.51
CA VAL A 299 -23.96 -3.74 -8.41
C VAL A 299 -24.33 -3.17 -9.78
N ASN A 300 -23.54 -3.44 -10.83
CA ASN A 300 -23.78 -2.89 -12.18
C ASN A 300 -24.63 -3.80 -13.11
N GLU A 301 -24.89 -5.05 -12.76
CA GLU A 301 -25.68 -5.94 -13.63
C GLU A 301 -27.20 -5.91 -13.34
N ASN A 302 -27.62 -5.40 -12.18
CA ASN A 302 -29.02 -5.32 -11.80
C ASN A 302 -29.75 -4.04 -12.25
N GLU A 303 -29.05 -3.00 -12.73
CA GLU A 303 -29.67 -1.76 -13.26
C GLU A 303 -29.94 -1.78 -14.77
N ILE A 304 -29.47 -2.79 -15.50
CA ILE A 304 -29.62 -2.84 -16.98
C ILE A 304 -30.90 -3.57 -17.43
N PHE A 305 -31.68 -4.18 -16.53
CA PHE A 305 -32.88 -4.96 -16.90
C PHE A 305 -34.23 -4.29 -16.57
N LEU A 306 -34.30 -3.01 -16.24
CA LEU A 306 -35.57 -2.34 -15.90
C LEU A 306 -36.06 -1.28 -16.88
N ASP A 307 -35.40 -1.04 -18.03
CA ASP A 307 -35.92 -0.14 -19.07
C ASP A 307 -36.00 -0.81 -20.44
N ALA A 308 -36.79 -1.88 -20.51
CA ALA A 308 -37.29 -2.43 -21.78
C ALA A 308 -38.65 -3.09 -21.58
N LYS A 309 -39.67 -2.23 -21.38
CA LYS A 309 -41.07 -2.53 -21.76
C LYS A 309 -41.83 -1.26 -22.01
#